data_062b540a9d660e5389255974ce9e27a9
#
_entry.id   062b540a9d660e5389255974ce9e27a9
#
_cell.length_a   1.000
_cell.length_b   1.000
_cell.length_c   1.000
_cell.angle_alpha   90.00
_cell.angle_beta   90.00
_cell.angle_gamma   90.00
#
_symmetry.space_group_name_H-M   'P 1'
#
loop_
_entity.id
_entity.type
_entity.pdbx_description
1 polymer ?
#
loop_
_entity_poly.entity_id
_entity_poly.type
_entity_poly.pdbx_seq_one_letter_code
_entity_poly.pdbx_strand_id
1 'polypeptide(L)'
;LVRRHHMELRDISESLGITLKNVKRRLNTYYALEIFRNDAEYGDYFAPNKLSSIFYEIMGKPEMRDQWLEWNENLNSFQNKQNMRRLFSWLVPYEDDNGKMLEPIVTKRDEIREIMKFVMDDQALEKLEESRNVTEAKEESEYCSKEALKNNFKQITRILNKLNLGTLTNLEDQDRVTILKIIDQMETQGKLIKKLIQSL
;
A
#
# COMPACT_ATOMS: atom_id res chain seq x y z
N LEU A 1 -11.65 19.30 22.68
CA LEU A 1 -10.99 19.49 23.98
C LEU A 1 -9.79 20.42 23.84
N VAL A 2 -8.77 20.10 23.00
CA VAL A 2 -7.57 20.95 22.82
C VAL A 2 -7.92 22.40 22.52
N ARG A 3 -8.82 22.69 21.56
CA ARG A 3 -9.18 24.06 21.18
C ARG A 3 -10.05 24.80 22.21
N ARG A 4 -10.91 24.06 22.95
CA ARG A 4 -11.85 24.71 23.90
C ARG A 4 -11.31 24.87 25.31
N HIS A 5 -10.37 23.98 25.72
CA HIS A 5 -9.93 23.92 27.11
C HIS A 5 -8.42 24.07 27.29
N HIS A 6 -7.65 24.32 26.22
CA HIS A 6 -6.18 24.44 26.26
C HIS A 6 -5.48 23.28 26.99
N MET A 7 -6.12 22.07 26.92
CA MET A 7 -5.55 20.87 27.54
C MET A 7 -4.32 20.39 26.76
N GLU A 8 -3.31 19.98 27.48
CA GLU A 8 -2.14 19.35 26.89
C GLU A 8 -2.51 17.95 26.34
N LEU A 9 -1.81 17.51 25.30
CA LEU A 9 -2.10 16.20 24.68
C LEU A 9 -1.87 15.03 25.66
N ARG A 10 -1.00 15.23 26.66
CA ARG A 10 -0.75 14.25 27.72
C ARG A 10 -1.97 14.09 28.62
N ASP A 11 -2.59 15.19 29.06
CA ASP A 11 -3.78 15.18 29.92
C ASP A 11 -4.96 14.51 29.19
N ILE A 12 -5.08 14.74 27.88
CA ILE A 12 -6.09 14.08 27.05
C ILE A 12 -5.81 12.58 26.95
N SER A 13 -4.54 12.19 26.78
CA SER A 13 -4.12 10.79 26.75
C SER A 13 -4.51 10.06 28.04
N GLU A 14 -4.23 10.68 29.19
CA GLU A 14 -4.56 10.14 30.51
C GLU A 14 -6.07 10.06 30.74
N SER A 15 -6.80 11.14 30.45
CA SER A 15 -8.26 11.19 30.66
C SER A 15 -9.05 10.23 29.78
N LEU A 16 -8.55 9.92 28.58
CA LEU A 16 -9.19 8.99 27.64
C LEU A 16 -8.67 7.55 27.74
N GLY A 17 -7.62 7.29 28.54
CA GLY A 17 -7.01 5.98 28.67
C GLY A 17 -6.40 5.46 27.36
N ILE A 18 -5.95 6.34 26.46
CA ILE A 18 -5.33 5.98 25.18
C ILE A 18 -3.92 6.57 25.08
N THR A 19 -3.05 5.94 24.30
CA THR A 19 -1.64 6.41 24.18
C THR A 19 -1.55 7.80 23.55
N LEU A 20 -0.54 8.57 23.93
CA LEU A 20 -0.24 9.87 23.33
C LEU A 20 -0.11 9.80 21.79
N LYS A 21 0.48 8.70 21.27
CA LYS A 21 0.55 8.42 19.83
C LYS A 21 -0.84 8.36 19.19
N ASN A 22 -1.79 7.71 19.85
CA ASN A 22 -3.16 7.63 19.36
C ASN A 22 -3.90 8.96 19.45
N VAL A 23 -3.65 9.78 20.48
CA VAL A 23 -4.19 11.14 20.58
C VAL A 23 -3.70 11.97 19.40
N LYS A 24 -2.38 12.00 19.16
CA LYS A 24 -1.78 12.71 18.03
C LYS A 24 -2.34 12.25 16.69
N ARG A 25 -2.41 10.92 16.46
CA ARG A 25 -2.98 10.37 15.24
C ARG A 25 -4.42 10.82 15.00
N ARG A 26 -5.27 10.81 16.05
CA ARG A 26 -6.65 11.30 15.95
C ARG A 26 -6.73 12.80 15.65
N LEU A 27 -5.85 13.58 16.26
CA LEU A 27 -5.78 15.01 16.02
C LEU A 27 -5.34 15.33 14.59
N ASN A 28 -4.28 14.67 14.11
CA ASN A 28 -3.83 14.80 12.72
C ASN A 28 -4.92 14.37 11.73
N THR A 29 -5.64 13.29 12.05
CA THR A 29 -6.81 12.85 11.25
C THR A 29 -7.87 13.92 11.17
N TYR A 30 -8.19 14.56 12.28
CA TYR A 30 -9.15 15.67 12.33
C TYR A 30 -8.73 16.83 11.43
N TYR A 31 -7.47 17.27 11.53
CA TYR A 31 -6.98 18.35 10.68
C TYR A 31 -6.96 18.00 9.21
N ALA A 32 -6.57 16.76 8.86
CA ALA A 32 -6.59 16.29 7.48
C ALA A 32 -8.02 16.27 6.91
N LEU A 33 -8.99 15.86 7.71
CA LEU A 33 -10.42 15.91 7.33
C LEU A 33 -10.92 17.35 7.14
N GLU A 34 -10.48 18.29 7.99
CA GLU A 34 -10.84 19.70 7.84
C GLU A 34 -10.21 20.32 6.58
N ILE A 35 -8.98 19.91 6.21
CA ILE A 35 -8.38 20.33 4.94
C ILE A 35 -9.22 19.85 3.76
N PHE A 36 -9.60 18.56 3.74
CA PHE A 36 -10.45 18.01 2.69
C PHE A 36 -11.81 18.73 2.63
N ARG A 37 -12.47 18.90 3.79
CA ARG A 37 -13.77 19.57 3.90
C ARG A 37 -13.78 21.00 3.35
N ASN A 38 -12.66 21.73 3.54
CA ASN A 38 -12.53 23.12 3.13
C ASN A 38 -11.88 23.27 1.75
N ASP A 39 -11.59 22.19 1.06
CA ASP A 39 -11.04 22.21 -0.30
C ASP A 39 -12.12 22.69 -1.28
N ALA A 40 -11.76 23.61 -2.18
CA ALA A 40 -12.72 24.23 -3.10
C ALA A 40 -13.22 23.26 -4.18
N GLU A 41 -12.46 22.22 -4.50
CA GLU A 41 -12.78 21.25 -5.54
C GLU A 41 -13.43 19.99 -4.97
N TYR A 42 -12.92 19.50 -3.84
CA TYR A 42 -13.31 18.21 -3.29
C TYR A 42 -14.22 18.28 -2.05
N GLY A 43 -14.36 19.48 -1.45
CA GLY A 43 -15.06 19.66 -0.18
C GLY A 43 -16.54 19.26 -0.22
N ASP A 44 -17.21 19.41 -1.36
CA ASP A 44 -18.62 19.03 -1.55
C ASP A 44 -18.86 17.51 -1.39
N TYR A 45 -17.83 16.70 -1.57
CA TYR A 45 -17.87 15.24 -1.37
C TYR A 45 -17.56 14.82 0.08
N PHE A 46 -17.48 15.77 1.01
CA PHE A 46 -17.12 15.47 2.40
C PHE A 46 -18.17 14.59 3.09
N ALA A 47 -17.77 13.36 3.38
CA ALA A 47 -18.59 12.36 4.08
C ALA A 47 -17.82 11.81 5.30
N PRO A 48 -17.94 12.42 6.49
CA PRO A 48 -17.10 12.12 7.66
C PRO A 48 -17.14 10.65 8.06
N ASN A 49 -18.28 9.98 7.97
CA ASN A 49 -18.44 8.57 8.32
C ASN A 49 -17.64 7.64 7.40
N LYS A 50 -17.45 8.00 6.13
CA LYS A 50 -16.64 7.25 5.16
C LYS A 50 -15.16 7.61 5.28
N LEU A 51 -14.86 8.90 5.30
CA LEU A 51 -13.51 9.43 5.20
C LEU A 51 -12.69 9.27 6.50
N SER A 52 -13.34 9.29 7.68
CA SER A 52 -12.61 9.24 8.95
C SER A 52 -11.72 7.99 9.10
N SER A 53 -12.20 6.83 8.68
CA SER A 53 -11.41 5.59 8.77
C SER A 53 -10.24 5.58 7.77
N ILE A 54 -10.43 6.17 6.60
CA ILE A 54 -9.42 6.29 5.55
C ILE A 54 -8.32 7.25 6.00
N PHE A 55 -8.67 8.47 6.41
CA PHE A 55 -7.69 9.45 6.90
C PHE A 55 -7.00 8.98 8.19
N TYR A 56 -7.71 8.24 9.06
CA TYR A 56 -7.08 7.62 10.22
C TYR A 56 -6.02 6.60 9.82
N GLU A 57 -6.25 5.80 8.78
CA GLU A 57 -5.25 4.87 8.26
C GLU A 57 -4.05 5.61 7.68
N ILE A 58 -4.27 6.63 6.84
CA ILE A 58 -3.23 7.49 6.25
C ILE A 58 -2.34 8.11 7.33
N MET A 59 -2.95 8.76 8.35
CA MET A 59 -2.23 9.42 9.44
C MET A 59 -1.48 8.44 10.36
N GLY A 60 -1.79 7.16 10.28
CA GLY A 60 -1.10 6.11 11.03
C GLY A 60 0.15 5.57 10.36
N LYS A 61 0.41 5.91 9.11
CA LYS A 61 1.47 5.33 8.26
C LYS A 61 2.51 6.39 7.88
N PRO A 62 3.73 6.28 8.42
CA PRO A 62 4.78 7.26 8.16
C PRO A 62 5.13 7.40 6.68
N GLU A 63 5.13 6.31 5.92
CA GLU A 63 5.46 6.30 4.50
C GLU A 63 4.52 7.23 3.72
N MET A 64 3.23 7.11 3.95
CA MET A 64 2.24 7.94 3.26
C MET A 64 2.13 9.35 3.87
N ARG A 65 2.11 9.43 5.23
CA ARG A 65 1.96 10.70 5.94
C ARG A 65 3.17 11.61 5.78
N ASP A 66 4.38 11.09 6.08
CA ASP A 66 5.58 11.93 6.23
C ASP A 66 6.40 11.99 4.93
N GLN A 67 6.44 10.90 4.14
CA GLN A 67 7.29 10.85 2.94
C GLN A 67 6.53 11.27 1.68
N TRP A 68 5.29 10.78 1.50
CA TRP A 68 4.54 11.05 0.28
C TRP A 68 3.70 12.33 0.35
N LEU A 69 2.99 12.56 1.48
CA LEU A 69 2.15 13.75 1.71
C LEU A 69 2.90 14.89 2.40
N GLU A 70 4.05 14.62 2.99
CA GLU A 70 4.87 15.58 3.71
C GLU A 70 4.07 16.35 4.78
N TRP A 71 3.43 15.58 5.70
CA TRP A 71 2.64 16.18 6.77
C TRP A 71 3.49 17.02 7.73
N ASN A 72 3.13 18.27 7.90
CA ASN A 72 3.77 19.17 8.87
C ASN A 72 2.92 19.26 10.13
N GLU A 73 3.41 18.71 11.26
CA GLU A 73 2.68 18.71 12.54
C GLU A 73 2.50 20.13 13.12
N ASN A 74 3.42 21.06 12.86
CA ASN A 74 3.33 22.42 13.39
C ASN A 74 2.27 23.26 12.65
N LEU A 75 2.17 23.05 11.34
CA LEU A 75 1.20 23.73 10.48
C LEU A 75 -0.11 22.96 10.36
N ASN A 76 -0.16 21.72 10.83
CA ASN A 76 -1.28 20.80 10.66
C ASN A 76 -1.76 20.72 9.21
N SER A 77 -0.82 20.57 8.27
CA SER A 77 -1.10 20.62 6.84
C SER A 77 -0.17 19.74 6.03
N PHE A 78 -0.67 19.31 4.88
CA PHE A 78 0.13 18.65 3.85
C PHE A 78 1.00 19.68 3.11
N GLN A 79 2.29 19.42 3.01
CA GLN A 79 3.22 20.29 2.27
C GLN A 79 3.28 19.89 0.78
N ASN A 80 3.23 18.60 0.47
CA ASN A 80 3.16 18.14 -0.90
C ASN A 80 1.72 18.30 -1.43
N LYS A 81 1.45 19.46 -2.03
CA LYS A 81 0.12 19.80 -2.56
C LYS A 81 -0.28 18.97 -3.77
N GLN A 82 0.67 18.52 -4.57
CA GLN A 82 0.41 17.68 -5.72
C GLN A 82 -0.11 16.31 -5.25
N ASN A 83 0.59 15.66 -4.34
CA ASN A 83 0.17 14.36 -3.82
C ASN A 83 -1.11 14.45 -2.97
N MET A 84 -1.31 15.57 -2.28
CA MET A 84 -2.59 15.83 -1.60
C MET A 84 -3.76 15.86 -2.59
N ARG A 85 -3.63 16.55 -3.74
CA ARG A 85 -4.67 16.58 -4.77
C ARG A 85 -4.90 15.21 -5.39
N ARG A 86 -3.84 14.46 -5.68
CA ARG A 86 -3.95 13.06 -6.13
C ARG A 86 -4.76 12.21 -5.14
N LEU A 87 -4.39 12.28 -3.84
CA LEU A 87 -5.14 11.57 -2.80
C LEU A 87 -6.62 11.96 -2.81
N PHE A 88 -6.92 13.26 -2.87
CA PHE A 88 -8.31 13.74 -2.81
C PHE A 88 -9.11 13.27 -4.02
N SER A 89 -8.54 13.26 -5.23
CA SER A 89 -9.18 12.74 -6.43
C SER A 89 -9.50 11.24 -6.36
N TRP A 90 -8.73 10.46 -5.59
CA TRP A 90 -9.02 9.05 -5.38
C TRP A 90 -10.24 8.81 -4.46
N LEU A 91 -10.58 9.79 -3.63
CA LEU A 91 -11.64 9.70 -2.61
C LEU A 91 -13.01 10.15 -3.11
N VAL A 92 -13.08 10.71 -4.32
CA VAL A 92 -14.31 11.27 -4.90
C VAL A 92 -14.68 10.55 -6.19
N PRO A 93 -15.96 10.59 -6.59
CA PRO A 93 -16.39 10.15 -7.91
C PRO A 93 -15.68 10.96 -9.01
N TYR A 94 -15.47 10.34 -10.16
CA TYR A 94 -14.85 10.96 -11.32
C TYR A 94 -15.80 10.85 -12.53
N GLU A 95 -15.95 11.92 -13.28
CA GLU A 95 -16.69 11.93 -14.54
C GLU A 95 -15.71 11.68 -15.69
N ASP A 96 -15.89 10.59 -16.43
CA ASP A 96 -15.05 10.27 -17.58
C ASP A 96 -15.39 11.14 -18.81
N ASP A 97 -14.58 11.04 -19.87
CA ASP A 97 -14.74 11.81 -21.11
C ASP A 97 -16.09 11.58 -21.82
N ASN A 98 -16.83 10.55 -21.45
CA ASN A 98 -18.16 10.22 -21.98
C ASN A 98 -19.28 10.73 -21.08
N GLY A 99 -18.98 11.45 -20.01
CA GLY A 99 -19.97 11.94 -19.03
C GLY A 99 -20.46 10.87 -18.05
N LYS A 100 -19.78 9.72 -17.94
CA LYS A 100 -20.15 8.66 -17.02
C LYS A 100 -19.44 8.87 -15.69
N MET A 101 -20.23 8.91 -14.61
CA MET A 101 -19.69 8.92 -13.25
C MET A 101 -19.11 7.56 -12.87
N LEU A 102 -17.84 7.54 -12.51
CA LEU A 102 -17.12 6.41 -11.97
C LEU A 102 -17.01 6.52 -10.44
N GLU A 103 -17.08 5.40 -9.76
CA GLU A 103 -16.91 5.34 -8.29
C GLU A 103 -15.52 5.80 -7.86
N PRO A 104 -15.36 6.30 -6.62
CA PRO A 104 -14.04 6.60 -6.07
C PRO A 104 -13.09 5.40 -6.15
N ILE A 105 -11.80 5.64 -6.37
CA ILE A 105 -10.77 4.58 -6.32
C ILE A 105 -10.68 4.01 -4.90
N VAL A 106 -10.80 4.88 -3.90
CA VAL A 106 -10.69 4.53 -2.49
C VAL A 106 -12.03 4.73 -1.80
N THR A 107 -12.66 3.64 -1.42
CA THR A 107 -13.92 3.60 -0.67
C THR A 107 -13.73 3.05 0.74
N LYS A 108 -12.63 2.33 0.98
CA LYS A 108 -12.31 1.63 2.24
C LYS A 108 -10.84 1.82 2.62
N ARG A 109 -10.57 1.76 3.92
CA ARG A 109 -9.20 1.82 4.46
C ARG A 109 -8.26 0.72 3.93
N ASP A 110 -8.81 -0.43 3.53
CA ASP A 110 -8.00 -1.56 3.06
C ASP A 110 -7.38 -1.26 1.69
N GLU A 111 -8.06 -0.49 0.83
CA GLU A 111 -7.53 -0.01 -0.45
C GLU A 111 -6.33 0.93 -0.21
N ILE A 112 -6.40 1.81 0.78
CA ILE A 112 -5.24 2.64 1.20
C ILE A 112 -4.05 1.77 1.62
N ARG A 113 -4.29 0.67 2.34
CA ARG A 113 -3.21 -0.26 2.73
C ARG A 113 -2.53 -0.93 1.55
N GLU A 114 -3.28 -1.23 0.50
CA GLU A 114 -2.71 -1.77 -0.73
C GLU A 114 -1.93 -0.68 -1.49
N ILE A 115 -2.49 0.51 -1.67
CA ILE A 115 -1.84 1.65 -2.34
C ILE A 115 -0.53 2.02 -1.64
N MET A 116 -0.48 2.01 -0.31
CA MET A 116 0.75 2.30 0.44
C MET A 116 1.93 1.39 0.09
N LYS A 117 1.70 0.21 -0.45
CA LYS A 117 2.77 -0.71 -0.85
C LYS A 117 3.54 -0.21 -2.07
N PHE A 118 2.91 0.65 -2.86
CA PHE A 118 3.49 1.21 -4.07
C PHE A 118 3.35 2.73 -4.20
N VAL A 119 2.97 3.42 -3.12
CA VAL A 119 2.72 4.86 -3.13
C VAL A 119 3.94 5.72 -3.53
N MET A 120 5.14 5.17 -3.47
CA MET A 120 6.39 5.81 -3.89
C MET A 120 6.80 5.44 -5.33
N ASP A 121 5.97 4.70 -6.04
CA ASP A 121 6.19 4.25 -7.41
C ASP A 121 5.28 5.03 -8.34
N ASP A 122 5.84 6.02 -9.05
CA ASP A 122 5.06 6.92 -9.90
C ASP A 122 4.37 6.18 -11.04
N GLN A 123 5.00 5.14 -11.64
CA GLN A 123 4.39 4.35 -12.72
C GLN A 123 3.16 3.60 -12.23
N ALA A 124 3.25 2.99 -11.04
CA ALA A 124 2.11 2.34 -10.43
C ALA A 124 0.99 3.32 -10.05
N LEU A 125 1.34 4.53 -9.62
CA LEU A 125 0.34 5.57 -9.33
C LEU A 125 -0.33 6.11 -10.60
N GLU A 126 0.40 6.28 -11.70
CA GLU A 126 -0.17 6.63 -13.01
C GLU A 126 -1.13 5.54 -13.47
N LYS A 127 -0.71 4.26 -13.36
CA LYS A 127 -1.58 3.12 -13.68
C LYS A 127 -2.83 3.09 -12.81
N LEU A 128 -2.72 3.43 -11.51
CA LEU A 128 -3.86 3.54 -10.61
C LEU A 128 -4.88 4.57 -11.09
N GLU A 129 -4.40 5.72 -11.52
CA GLU A 129 -5.23 6.85 -11.96
C GLU A 129 -5.89 6.57 -13.32
N GLU A 130 -5.17 5.91 -14.23
CA GLU A 130 -5.70 5.49 -15.53
C GLU A 130 -6.75 4.38 -15.43
N SER A 131 -6.38 3.26 -14.76
CA SER A 131 -7.26 2.09 -14.69
C SER A 131 -8.31 2.18 -13.61
N ARG A 132 -8.13 3.06 -12.62
CA ARG A 132 -8.91 3.17 -11.37
C ARG A 132 -9.01 1.85 -10.61
N ASN A 133 -8.02 0.98 -10.78
CA ASN A 133 -7.97 -0.37 -10.22
C ASN A 133 -6.69 -0.59 -9.41
N VAL A 134 -6.86 -0.70 -8.08
CA VAL A 134 -5.74 -0.88 -7.13
C VAL A 134 -4.96 -2.17 -7.41
N THR A 135 -5.65 -3.23 -7.89
CA THR A 135 -4.99 -4.52 -8.16
C THR A 135 -4.08 -4.42 -9.38
N GLU A 136 -4.56 -3.82 -10.48
CA GLU A 136 -3.76 -3.61 -11.69
C GLU A 136 -2.55 -2.71 -11.42
N ALA A 137 -2.74 -1.60 -10.71
CA ALA A 137 -1.65 -0.71 -10.32
C ALA A 137 -0.60 -1.41 -9.45
N LYS A 138 -1.04 -2.26 -8.54
CA LYS A 138 -0.14 -3.04 -7.69
C LYS A 138 0.68 -4.06 -8.49
N GLU A 139 0.08 -4.70 -9.49
CA GLU A 139 0.78 -5.65 -10.36
C GLU A 139 1.86 -4.97 -11.20
N GLU A 140 1.64 -3.73 -11.62
CA GLU A 140 2.61 -2.90 -12.34
C GLU A 140 3.78 -2.47 -11.44
N SER A 141 3.56 -2.34 -10.13
CA SER A 141 4.56 -1.78 -9.22
C SER A 141 5.82 -2.64 -9.09
N GLU A 142 6.98 -1.98 -9.01
CA GLU A 142 8.27 -2.63 -8.69
C GLU A 142 8.22 -3.39 -7.35
N TYR A 143 7.48 -2.86 -6.38
CA TYR A 143 7.29 -3.50 -5.09
C TYR A 143 6.64 -4.87 -5.23
N CYS A 144 5.59 -4.97 -6.05
CA CYS A 144 4.89 -6.23 -6.30
C CYS A 144 5.80 -7.22 -7.03
N SER A 145 6.56 -6.76 -8.02
CA SER A 145 7.54 -7.57 -8.74
C SER A 145 8.60 -8.15 -7.81
N LYS A 146 9.18 -7.33 -6.93
CA LYS A 146 10.19 -7.76 -5.94
C LYS A 146 9.61 -8.72 -4.90
N GLU A 147 8.43 -8.43 -4.37
CA GLU A 147 7.79 -9.29 -3.36
C GLU A 147 7.28 -10.60 -3.98
N ALA A 148 6.72 -10.56 -5.18
CA ALA A 148 6.32 -11.74 -5.93
C ALA A 148 7.52 -12.64 -6.21
N LEU A 149 8.65 -12.07 -6.64
CA LEU A 149 9.89 -12.82 -6.84
C LEU A 149 10.36 -13.51 -5.56
N LYS A 150 10.43 -12.77 -4.43
CA LYS A 150 10.80 -13.36 -3.12
C LYS A 150 9.86 -14.48 -2.71
N ASN A 151 8.55 -14.29 -2.89
CA ASN A 151 7.54 -15.29 -2.52
C ASN A 151 7.63 -16.53 -3.40
N ASN A 152 7.90 -16.39 -4.70
CA ASN A 152 8.14 -17.50 -5.61
C ASN A 152 9.36 -18.32 -5.17
N PHE A 153 10.48 -17.67 -4.82
CA PHE A 153 11.65 -18.38 -4.28
C PHE A 153 11.37 -19.10 -2.96
N LYS A 154 10.64 -18.46 -2.04
CA LYS A 154 10.21 -19.11 -0.78
C LYS A 154 9.31 -20.33 -1.05
N GLN A 155 8.42 -20.23 -2.03
CA GLN A 155 7.52 -21.32 -2.41
C GLN A 155 8.31 -22.50 -3.02
N ILE A 156 9.23 -22.24 -3.95
CA ILE A 156 10.13 -23.25 -4.51
C ILE A 156 10.89 -23.98 -3.39
N THR A 157 11.50 -23.23 -2.47
CA THR A 157 12.21 -23.79 -1.32
C THR A 157 11.30 -24.68 -0.45
N ARG A 158 10.06 -24.25 -0.19
CA ARG A 158 9.08 -25.04 0.57
C ARG A 158 8.72 -26.35 -0.12
N ILE A 159 8.55 -26.31 -1.44
CA ILE A 159 8.24 -27.51 -2.25
C ILE A 159 9.41 -28.48 -2.19
N LEU A 160 10.63 -28.01 -2.41
CA LEU A 160 11.85 -28.86 -2.35
C LEU A 160 12.03 -29.50 -0.97
N ASN A 161 11.80 -28.74 0.12
CA ASN A 161 11.90 -29.27 1.49
C ASN A 161 10.81 -30.28 1.85
N LYS A 162 9.71 -30.33 1.11
CA LYS A 162 8.61 -31.27 1.31
C LYS A 162 8.75 -32.55 0.46
N LEU A 163 9.74 -32.62 -0.44
CA LEU A 163 9.93 -33.80 -1.25
C LEU A 163 10.23 -35.01 -0.35
N ASN A 164 9.38 -36.05 -0.52
CA ASN A 164 9.59 -37.30 0.17
C ASN A 164 10.61 -38.14 -0.61
N LEU A 165 11.83 -38.23 -0.06
CA LEU A 165 12.91 -39.01 -0.67
C LEU A 165 12.54 -40.48 -0.90
N GLY A 166 11.64 -41.05 -0.07
CA GLY A 166 11.14 -42.42 -0.26
C GLY A 166 10.32 -42.59 -1.54
N THR A 167 9.66 -41.54 -2.05
CA THR A 167 8.96 -41.58 -3.32
C THR A 167 9.90 -41.65 -4.51
N LEU A 168 11.11 -41.06 -4.38
CA LEU A 168 12.11 -41.06 -5.46
C LEU A 168 12.72 -42.43 -5.70
N THR A 169 12.72 -43.36 -4.74
CA THR A 169 13.23 -44.70 -4.87
C THR A 169 12.32 -45.64 -5.69
N ASN A 170 11.03 -45.27 -5.82
CA ASN A 170 10.01 -46.05 -6.51
C ASN A 170 9.63 -45.47 -7.89
N LEU A 171 10.42 -44.54 -8.42
CA LEU A 171 10.17 -43.98 -9.77
C LEU A 171 10.50 -44.99 -10.88
N GLU A 172 9.67 -45.00 -11.90
CA GLU A 172 9.96 -45.70 -13.15
C GLU A 172 11.14 -45.01 -13.88
N ASP A 173 11.85 -45.76 -14.71
CA ASP A 173 13.06 -45.25 -15.38
C ASP A 173 12.77 -44.02 -16.26
N GLN A 174 11.59 -43.97 -16.90
CA GLN A 174 11.19 -42.83 -17.71
C GLN A 174 10.94 -41.57 -16.90
N ASP A 175 10.36 -41.70 -15.70
CA ASP A 175 10.13 -40.58 -14.76
C ASP A 175 11.45 -40.13 -14.20
N ARG A 176 12.37 -41.01 -13.88
CA ARG A 176 13.74 -40.64 -13.41
C ARG A 176 14.45 -39.75 -14.42
N VAL A 177 14.43 -40.14 -15.71
CA VAL A 177 15.06 -39.35 -16.79
C VAL A 177 14.42 -37.96 -16.90
N THR A 178 13.09 -37.92 -16.81
CA THR A 178 12.35 -36.66 -16.90
C THR A 178 12.66 -35.73 -15.72
N ILE A 179 12.66 -36.28 -14.51
CA ILE A 179 12.97 -35.48 -13.28
C ILE A 179 14.42 -35.00 -13.30
N LEU A 180 15.38 -35.82 -13.71
CA LEU A 180 16.77 -35.39 -13.83
C LEU A 180 16.94 -34.23 -14.81
N LYS A 181 16.28 -34.27 -15.97
CA LYS A 181 16.28 -33.15 -16.92
C LYS A 181 15.71 -31.86 -16.31
N ILE A 182 14.64 -31.94 -15.53
CA ILE A 182 14.04 -30.79 -14.85
C ILE A 182 15.03 -30.24 -13.81
N ILE A 183 15.70 -31.09 -13.04
CA ILE A 183 16.70 -30.69 -12.05
C ILE A 183 17.87 -29.96 -12.74
N ASP A 184 18.41 -30.50 -13.82
CA ASP A 184 19.49 -29.87 -14.59
C ASP A 184 19.09 -28.49 -15.12
N GLN A 185 17.84 -28.34 -15.61
CA GLN A 185 17.30 -27.06 -16.01
C GLN A 185 17.20 -26.08 -14.85
N MET A 186 16.70 -26.52 -13.69
CA MET A 186 16.60 -25.69 -12.49
C MET A 186 17.98 -25.24 -12.00
N GLU A 187 18.97 -26.13 -12.01
CA GLU A 187 20.35 -25.75 -11.63
C GLU A 187 20.94 -24.72 -12.59
N THR A 188 20.74 -24.91 -13.89
CA THR A 188 21.23 -23.97 -14.90
C THR A 188 20.61 -22.58 -14.73
N GLN A 189 19.29 -22.52 -14.58
CA GLN A 189 18.57 -21.25 -14.34
C GLN A 189 18.96 -20.63 -13.00
N GLY A 190 19.10 -21.43 -11.95
CA GLY A 190 19.52 -20.97 -10.63
C GLY A 190 20.92 -20.34 -10.66
N LYS A 191 21.87 -20.94 -11.38
CA LYS A 191 23.23 -20.38 -11.56
C LYS A 191 23.20 -19.07 -12.33
N LEU A 192 22.38 -18.95 -13.37
CA LEU A 192 22.19 -17.72 -14.15
C LEU A 192 21.62 -16.59 -13.30
N ILE A 193 20.53 -16.85 -12.60
CA ILE A 193 19.87 -15.87 -11.71
C ILE A 193 20.84 -15.40 -10.61
N LYS A 194 21.55 -16.34 -9.97
CA LYS A 194 22.55 -16.00 -8.95
C LYS A 194 23.64 -15.08 -9.51
N LYS A 195 24.14 -15.36 -10.71
CA LYS A 195 25.15 -14.53 -11.37
C LYS A 195 24.62 -13.13 -11.68
N LEU A 196 23.38 -13.01 -12.17
CA LEU A 196 22.74 -11.72 -12.44
C LEU A 196 22.58 -10.90 -11.15
N ILE A 197 22.10 -11.50 -10.05
CA ILE A 197 21.94 -10.79 -8.77
C ILE A 197 23.28 -10.32 -8.20
N GLN A 198 24.37 -11.08 -8.42
CA GLN A 198 25.70 -10.71 -7.95
C GLN A 198 26.37 -9.62 -8.81
N SER A 199 25.87 -9.37 -10.00
CA SER A 199 26.38 -8.33 -10.92
C SER A 199 25.65 -6.99 -10.79
N LEU A 200 24.60 -6.92 -10.01
CA LEU A 200 23.86 -5.70 -9.65
C LEU A 200 24.49 -5.00 -8.44
#